data_23db9957c5be667e3a194854ebc74575
#
_entry.id   23db9957c5be667e3a194854ebc74575
#
_cell.length_a   1.000
_cell.length_b   1.000
_cell.length_c   1.000
_cell.angle_alpha   90.00
_cell.angle_beta   90.00
_cell.angle_gamma   90.00
#
_symmetry.space_group_name_H-M   'P 1'
#
loop_
_entity.id
_entity.type
_entity.pdbx_description
1 polymer ?
#
loop_
_entity_poly.entity_id
_entity_poly.type
_entity_poly.pdbx_seq_one_letter_code
_entity_poly.pdbx_strand_id
1 'polypeptide(L)'
;MKDIKELQRLTSPAPKPQSLAWDGSTLWMGSRETKRIYRINPATWSVIWETAAPGTPYGMTAVGTELRVLCSETAEDHRIIRRCLPGHGFDEKFSLPCPDDTGSQLGYDGRNIHVSQWYPKKVLTLNAEGKVERTLLAPHGICGQVFVGGLLYLVTTDDEATTDYWLTRVDPNAAKPQFDDLIRIPFGARALAFDGTRFWTNHREQNQIVSFAPPA
;
A
#
# COMPACT_ATOMS: atom_id res chain seq x y z
N MET A 1 10.18 18.40 -12.62
CA MET A 1 10.36 17.07 -11.99
C MET A 1 10.50 16.04 -13.08
N LYS A 2 11.32 15.00 -12.91
CA LYS A 2 11.47 13.90 -13.89
C LYS A 2 10.40 12.85 -13.64
N ASP A 3 10.07 12.09 -14.69
CA ASP A 3 9.20 10.91 -14.57
C ASP A 3 9.98 9.70 -14.04
N ILE A 4 9.26 8.71 -13.46
CA ILE A 4 9.85 7.44 -13.03
C ILE A 4 10.59 6.77 -14.19
N LYS A 5 11.71 6.11 -13.87
CA LYS A 5 12.36 5.19 -14.80
C LYS A 5 11.72 3.81 -14.65
N GLU A 6 10.73 3.52 -15.49
CA GLU A 6 10.10 2.21 -15.48
C GLU A 6 11.14 1.12 -15.86
N LEU A 7 11.06 0.00 -15.14
CA LEU A 7 11.86 -1.19 -15.38
C LEU A 7 11.01 -2.29 -16.04
N GLN A 8 9.75 -2.44 -15.57
CA GLN A 8 8.80 -3.41 -16.10
C GLN A 8 7.39 -2.85 -16.00
N ARG A 9 6.55 -3.23 -16.96
CA ARG A 9 5.11 -2.99 -16.95
C ARG A 9 4.43 -4.30 -17.35
N LEU A 10 3.71 -4.89 -16.40
CA LEU A 10 3.19 -6.24 -16.47
C LEU A 10 1.67 -6.23 -16.32
N THR A 11 0.98 -7.10 -17.04
CA THR A 11 -0.46 -7.29 -16.82
C THR A 11 -0.71 -7.83 -15.42
N SER A 12 -1.64 -7.20 -14.71
CA SER A 12 -2.07 -7.67 -13.39
C SER A 12 -2.75 -9.05 -13.51
N PRO A 13 -2.51 -9.98 -12.57
CA PRO A 13 -3.17 -11.29 -12.58
C PRO A 13 -4.68 -11.23 -12.35
N ALA A 14 -5.20 -10.10 -11.86
CA ALA A 14 -6.62 -9.85 -11.68
C ALA A 14 -6.96 -8.38 -11.96
N PRO A 15 -8.21 -8.06 -12.36
CA PRO A 15 -8.61 -6.69 -12.65
C PRO A 15 -8.59 -5.80 -11.40
N LYS A 16 -8.49 -4.49 -11.63
CA LYS A 16 -8.50 -3.43 -10.61
C LYS A 16 -7.54 -3.70 -9.44
N PRO A 17 -6.21 -3.86 -9.72
CA PRO A 17 -5.23 -3.98 -8.65
C PRO A 17 -5.27 -2.73 -7.76
N GLN A 18 -5.33 -2.93 -6.43
CA GLN A 18 -5.57 -1.83 -5.48
C GLN A 18 -4.48 -1.71 -4.43
N SER A 19 -3.94 -2.81 -3.95
CA SER A 19 -2.92 -2.85 -2.90
C SER A 19 -1.74 -3.72 -3.32
N LEU A 20 -0.55 -3.39 -2.84
CA LEU A 20 0.68 -4.17 -3.03
C LEU A 20 1.43 -4.27 -1.71
N ALA A 21 2.11 -5.40 -1.50
CA ALA A 21 3.08 -5.59 -0.43
C ALA A 21 4.20 -6.53 -0.91
N TRP A 22 5.35 -6.43 -0.27
CA TRP A 22 6.49 -7.32 -0.46
C TRP A 22 6.80 -8.04 0.85
N ASP A 23 6.90 -9.37 0.82
CA ASP A 23 7.13 -10.21 2.02
C ASP A 23 8.59 -10.65 2.19
N GLY A 24 9.50 -10.07 1.43
CA GLY A 24 10.91 -10.45 1.38
C GLY A 24 11.25 -11.41 0.23
N SER A 25 10.24 -12.02 -0.42
CA SER A 25 10.44 -13.01 -1.49
C SER A 25 9.41 -12.93 -2.61
N THR A 26 8.19 -12.51 -2.32
CA THR A 26 7.07 -12.50 -3.27
C THR A 26 6.31 -11.18 -3.21
N LEU A 27 5.73 -10.82 -4.35
CA LEU A 27 4.83 -9.67 -4.44
C LEU A 27 3.40 -10.11 -4.13
N TRP A 28 2.75 -9.36 -3.26
CA TRP A 28 1.34 -9.52 -2.94
C TRP A 28 0.52 -8.42 -3.57
N MET A 29 -0.63 -8.79 -4.09
CA MET A 29 -1.56 -7.86 -4.73
C MET A 29 -2.99 -8.12 -4.26
N GLY A 30 -3.71 -7.06 -3.92
CA GLY A 30 -5.15 -7.10 -3.70
C GLY A 30 -5.91 -6.56 -4.91
N SER A 31 -6.96 -7.25 -5.33
CA SER A 31 -7.87 -6.78 -6.36
C SER A 31 -9.15 -6.25 -5.75
N ARG A 32 -9.50 -5.01 -6.10
CA ARG A 32 -10.74 -4.37 -5.66
C ARG A 32 -11.97 -5.07 -6.25
N GLU A 33 -11.88 -5.55 -7.49
CA GLU A 33 -13.00 -6.14 -8.21
C GLU A 33 -13.29 -7.57 -7.76
N THR A 34 -12.24 -8.42 -7.69
CA THR A 34 -12.41 -9.82 -7.29
C THR A 34 -12.55 -10.01 -5.78
N LYS A 35 -12.19 -8.99 -4.98
CA LYS A 35 -12.12 -9.06 -3.52
C LYS A 35 -11.24 -10.23 -3.05
N ARG A 36 -10.11 -10.41 -3.72
CA ARG A 36 -9.12 -11.44 -3.43
C ARG A 36 -7.75 -10.82 -3.27
N ILE A 37 -6.86 -11.53 -2.59
CA ILE A 37 -5.43 -11.25 -2.58
C ILE A 37 -4.68 -12.39 -3.27
N TYR A 38 -3.61 -12.02 -3.95
CA TYR A 38 -2.80 -12.88 -4.81
C TYR A 38 -1.35 -12.82 -4.37
N ARG A 39 -0.70 -13.96 -4.23
CA ARG A 39 0.74 -14.08 -4.04
C ARG A 39 1.38 -14.39 -5.38
N ILE A 40 2.32 -13.55 -5.79
CA ILE A 40 2.89 -13.56 -7.14
C ILE A 40 4.39 -13.84 -7.04
N ASN A 41 4.87 -14.80 -7.82
CA ASN A 41 6.30 -14.97 -8.03
C ASN A 41 6.80 -13.87 -8.98
N PRO A 42 7.68 -12.96 -8.53
CA PRO A 42 8.11 -11.82 -9.36
C PRO A 42 9.03 -12.21 -10.51
N ALA A 43 9.66 -13.39 -10.47
CA ALA A 43 10.55 -13.87 -11.53
C ALA A 43 9.79 -14.51 -12.69
N THR A 44 8.71 -15.26 -12.42
CA THR A 44 7.91 -15.96 -13.41
C THR A 44 6.59 -15.25 -13.74
N TRP A 45 6.22 -14.26 -12.94
CA TRP A 45 4.96 -13.53 -12.99
C TRP A 45 3.73 -14.43 -12.89
N SER A 46 3.84 -15.52 -12.13
CA SER A 46 2.76 -16.47 -11.88
C SER A 46 2.16 -16.29 -10.49
N VAL A 47 0.84 -16.48 -10.39
CA VAL A 47 0.16 -16.59 -9.10
C VAL A 47 0.51 -17.93 -8.49
N ILE A 48 1.10 -17.91 -7.29
CA ILE A 48 1.49 -19.13 -6.55
C ILE A 48 0.53 -19.45 -5.41
N TRP A 49 -0.31 -18.47 -5.03
CA TRP A 49 -1.38 -18.67 -4.06
C TRP A 49 -2.37 -17.50 -4.11
N GLU A 50 -3.63 -17.77 -3.77
CA GLU A 50 -4.66 -16.73 -3.64
C GLU A 50 -5.69 -17.09 -2.57
N THR A 51 -6.36 -16.09 -2.03
CA THR A 51 -7.48 -16.27 -1.11
C THR A 51 -8.51 -15.16 -1.23
N ALA A 52 -9.76 -15.45 -0.90
CA ALA A 52 -10.79 -14.43 -0.77
C ALA A 52 -10.49 -13.53 0.43
N ALA A 53 -10.65 -12.22 0.27
CA ALA A 53 -10.62 -11.26 1.37
C ALA A 53 -12.02 -11.12 1.98
N PRO A 54 -12.14 -10.80 3.28
CA PRO A 54 -13.44 -10.62 3.93
C PRO A 54 -14.21 -9.38 3.43
N GLY A 55 -13.56 -8.58 2.61
CA GLY A 55 -14.14 -7.41 1.95
C GLY A 55 -13.23 -6.89 0.85
N THR A 56 -13.46 -5.67 0.38
CA THR A 56 -12.60 -5.05 -0.63
C THR A 56 -11.22 -4.71 -0.03
N PRO A 57 -10.10 -5.28 -0.54
CA PRO A 57 -8.75 -5.00 -0.02
C PRO A 57 -8.24 -3.65 -0.56
N TYR A 58 -8.13 -2.64 0.30
CA TYR A 58 -7.66 -1.30 -0.07
C TYR A 58 -6.17 -1.10 0.08
N GLY A 59 -5.59 -1.58 1.17
CA GLY A 59 -4.18 -1.47 1.48
C GLY A 59 -3.64 -2.74 2.11
N MET A 60 -2.36 -3.01 1.98
CA MET A 60 -1.71 -4.12 2.66
C MET A 60 -0.25 -3.83 2.96
N THR A 61 0.27 -4.52 3.96
CA THR A 61 1.69 -4.53 4.30
C THR A 61 2.09 -5.88 4.88
N ALA A 62 3.34 -6.28 4.68
CA ALA A 62 3.90 -7.46 5.32
C ALA A 62 4.36 -7.15 6.76
N VAL A 63 4.09 -8.06 7.69
CA VAL A 63 4.53 -8.02 9.08
C VAL A 63 5.14 -9.37 9.42
N GLY A 64 6.44 -9.47 9.34
CA GLY A 64 7.12 -10.77 9.41
C GLY A 64 6.67 -11.68 8.26
N THR A 65 6.13 -12.85 8.61
CA THR A 65 5.61 -13.83 7.64
C THR A 65 4.12 -13.68 7.36
N GLU A 66 3.47 -12.67 7.92
CA GLU A 66 2.02 -12.42 7.81
C GLU A 66 1.73 -11.17 6.99
N LEU A 67 0.48 -11.00 6.58
CA LEU A 67 0.01 -9.74 6.01
C LEU A 67 -0.98 -9.06 6.97
N ARG A 68 -0.94 -7.73 6.94
CA ARG A 68 -2.06 -6.89 7.39
C ARG A 68 -2.73 -6.33 6.15
N VAL A 69 -4.03 -6.54 6.07
CA VAL A 69 -4.86 -6.13 4.93
C VAL A 69 -5.98 -5.23 5.42
N LEU A 70 -6.06 -4.04 4.86
CA LEU A 70 -7.13 -3.09 5.12
C LEU A 70 -8.32 -3.42 4.24
N CYS A 71 -9.41 -3.89 4.85
CA CYS A 71 -10.60 -4.34 4.14
C CYS A 71 -11.80 -3.42 4.41
N SER A 72 -12.63 -3.20 3.39
CA SER A 72 -13.99 -2.68 3.55
C SER A 72 -14.97 -3.83 3.42
N GLU A 73 -15.63 -4.18 4.51
CA GLU A 73 -16.47 -5.39 4.59
C GLU A 73 -17.95 -5.10 4.38
N THR A 74 -18.37 -3.86 4.56
CA THR A 74 -19.75 -3.40 4.40
C THR A 74 -19.91 -2.45 3.24
N ALA A 75 -21.14 -2.11 2.86
CA ALA A 75 -21.43 -1.09 1.86
C ALA A 75 -21.07 0.33 2.33
N GLU A 76 -21.01 0.54 3.62
CA GLU A 76 -20.50 1.76 4.24
C GLU A 76 -18.97 1.75 4.25
N ASP A 77 -18.37 2.91 4.29
CA ASP A 77 -16.90 3.04 4.22
C ASP A 77 -16.23 2.71 5.57
N HIS A 78 -16.51 1.51 6.07
CA HIS A 78 -16.01 1.00 7.32
C HIS A 78 -14.77 0.14 7.07
N ARG A 79 -13.61 0.62 7.53
CA ARG A 79 -12.32 -0.03 7.31
C ARG A 79 -11.87 -0.83 8.51
N ILE A 80 -11.49 -2.07 8.25
CA ILE A 80 -10.96 -2.99 9.26
C ILE A 80 -9.62 -3.53 8.78
N ILE A 81 -8.62 -3.54 9.66
CA ILE A 81 -7.34 -4.20 9.41
C ILE A 81 -7.50 -5.66 9.80
N ARG A 82 -7.31 -6.55 8.83
CA ARG A 82 -7.36 -7.99 8.98
C ARG A 82 -5.97 -8.61 8.89
N ARG A 83 -5.79 -9.74 9.54
CA ARG A 83 -4.59 -10.57 9.44
C ARG A 83 -4.82 -11.68 8.41
N CYS A 84 -3.90 -11.81 7.47
CA CYS A 84 -3.87 -12.92 6.55
C CYS A 84 -2.60 -13.75 6.77
N LEU A 85 -2.78 -15.06 6.89
CA LEU A 85 -1.73 -16.04 7.08
C LEU A 85 -1.49 -16.73 5.74
N PRO A 86 -0.33 -16.53 5.09
CA PRO A 86 -0.01 -17.17 3.83
C PRO A 86 -0.18 -18.69 3.89
N GLY A 87 -0.89 -19.26 2.92
CA GLY A 87 -1.25 -20.68 2.90
C GLY A 87 -2.47 -21.09 3.73
N HIS A 88 -2.97 -20.21 4.62
CA HIS A 88 -4.10 -20.50 5.51
C HIS A 88 -5.32 -19.59 5.28
N GLY A 89 -5.11 -18.37 4.75
CA GLY A 89 -6.17 -17.38 4.56
C GLY A 89 -6.28 -16.37 5.70
N PHE A 90 -7.45 -15.76 5.83
CA PHE A 90 -7.69 -14.73 6.84
C PHE A 90 -7.98 -15.35 8.21
N ASP A 91 -7.37 -14.77 9.24
CA ASP A 91 -7.65 -15.12 10.64
C ASP A 91 -8.92 -14.39 11.10
N GLU A 92 -10.01 -15.13 11.30
CA GLU A 92 -11.30 -14.58 11.72
C GLU A 92 -11.27 -13.91 13.10
N LYS A 93 -10.33 -14.32 13.96
CA LYS A 93 -10.19 -13.78 15.33
C LYS A 93 -9.45 -12.47 15.38
N PHE A 94 -8.70 -12.11 14.33
CA PHE A 94 -7.97 -10.86 14.28
C PHE A 94 -8.78 -9.78 13.55
N SER A 95 -9.17 -8.76 14.29
CA SER A 95 -9.92 -7.62 13.77
C SER A 95 -9.47 -6.36 14.49
N LEU A 96 -8.91 -5.41 13.76
CA LEU A 96 -8.48 -4.13 14.29
C LEU A 96 -9.21 -3.01 13.53
N PRO A 97 -10.21 -2.33 14.17
CA PRO A 97 -10.89 -1.21 13.53
C PRO A 97 -9.90 -0.11 13.12
N CYS A 98 -10.13 0.47 11.96
CA CYS A 98 -9.35 1.60 11.51
C CYS A 98 -9.79 2.88 12.24
N PRO A 99 -8.88 3.74 12.70
CA PRO A 99 -9.26 5.02 13.29
C PRO A 99 -10.14 5.84 12.33
N ASP A 100 -11.16 6.49 12.87
CA ASP A 100 -12.15 7.28 12.11
C ASP A 100 -12.88 6.47 11.01
N ASP A 101 -12.93 5.15 11.15
CA ASP A 101 -13.52 4.20 10.18
C ASP A 101 -12.97 4.33 8.75
N THR A 102 -11.84 5.01 8.55
CA THR A 102 -11.29 5.27 7.22
C THR A 102 -9.80 4.95 7.13
N GLY A 103 -9.39 4.47 5.95
CA GLY A 103 -8.00 4.19 5.63
C GLY A 103 -7.83 3.93 4.14
N SER A 104 -6.69 4.31 3.60
CA SER A 104 -6.36 4.12 2.18
C SER A 104 -5.32 3.04 1.97
N GLN A 105 -4.23 3.08 2.75
CA GLN A 105 -3.10 2.16 2.62
C GLN A 105 -2.52 1.79 3.99
N LEU A 106 -1.74 0.71 4.02
CA LEU A 106 -0.98 0.28 5.19
C LEU A 106 0.52 0.31 4.94
N GLY A 107 1.28 0.59 5.98
CA GLY A 107 2.73 0.44 6.05
C GLY A 107 3.15 -0.16 7.38
N TYR A 108 4.37 -0.69 7.44
CA TYR A 108 4.96 -1.24 8.65
C TYR A 108 6.42 -0.80 8.75
N ASP A 109 6.80 -0.18 9.87
CA ASP A 109 8.13 0.38 10.09
C ASP A 109 9.11 -0.60 10.78
N GLY A 110 8.67 -1.85 10.99
CA GLY A 110 9.36 -2.88 11.75
C GLY A 110 8.86 -3.00 13.20
N ARG A 111 8.02 -2.07 13.66
CA ARG A 111 7.44 -2.05 15.00
C ARG A 111 5.93 -1.78 14.98
N ASN A 112 5.51 -0.73 14.29
CA ASN A 112 4.14 -0.21 14.29
C ASN A 112 3.50 -0.31 12.92
N ILE A 113 2.18 -0.49 12.90
CA ILE A 113 1.36 -0.33 11.70
C ILE A 113 1.09 1.15 11.49
N HIS A 114 1.20 1.58 10.24
CA HIS A 114 0.84 2.92 9.80
C HIS A 114 -0.34 2.85 8.84
N VAL A 115 -1.37 3.66 9.10
CA VAL A 115 -2.55 3.80 8.24
C VAL A 115 -2.54 5.16 7.59
N SER A 116 -2.59 5.21 6.27
CA SER A 116 -2.85 6.49 5.59
C SER A 116 -4.34 6.73 5.40
N GLN A 117 -4.74 7.99 5.46
CA GLN A 117 -6.09 8.46 5.21
C GLN A 117 -6.05 9.51 4.10
N TRP A 118 -6.73 9.25 2.98
CA TRP A 118 -6.62 10.07 1.78
C TRP A 118 -7.18 11.48 1.95
N TYR A 119 -8.45 11.59 2.36
CA TYR A 119 -9.14 12.90 2.49
C TYR A 119 -8.50 13.82 3.52
N PRO A 120 -8.22 13.36 4.76
CA PRO A 120 -7.58 14.23 5.75
C PRO A 120 -6.07 14.33 5.56
N LYS A 121 -5.51 13.69 4.53
CA LYS A 121 -4.07 13.72 4.19
C LYS A 121 -3.18 13.37 5.40
N LYS A 122 -3.49 12.25 6.06
CA LYS A 122 -2.81 11.84 7.30
C LYS A 122 -2.15 10.49 7.15
N VAL A 123 -1.06 10.29 7.89
CA VAL A 123 -0.53 8.97 8.25
C VAL A 123 -0.62 8.83 9.76
N LEU A 124 -1.32 7.81 10.22
CA LEU A 124 -1.52 7.48 11.63
C LEU A 124 -0.59 6.33 11.99
N THR A 125 0.20 6.48 13.06
CA THR A 125 0.97 5.38 13.66
C THR A 125 0.11 4.73 14.73
N LEU A 126 -0.10 3.42 14.64
CA LEU A 126 -0.92 2.66 15.57
C LEU A 126 -0.05 1.78 16.47
N ASN A 127 -0.39 1.72 17.75
CA ASN A 127 0.16 0.70 18.64
C ASN A 127 -0.48 -0.69 18.38
N ALA A 128 -0.09 -1.69 19.15
CA ALA A 128 -0.58 -3.06 19.01
C ALA A 128 -2.09 -3.20 19.21
N GLU A 129 -2.70 -2.32 20.02
CA GLU A 129 -4.14 -2.28 20.30
C GLU A 129 -4.92 -1.41 19.29
N GLY A 130 -4.24 -0.83 18.28
CA GLY A 130 -4.84 0.02 17.26
C GLY A 130 -5.09 1.45 17.67
N LYS A 131 -4.58 1.88 18.82
CA LYS A 131 -4.67 3.28 19.26
C LYS A 131 -3.65 4.13 18.52
N VAL A 132 -4.05 5.34 18.13
CA VAL A 132 -3.19 6.30 17.47
C VAL A 132 -2.16 6.85 18.47
N GLU A 133 -0.88 6.60 18.21
CA GLU A 133 0.24 7.16 18.97
C GLU A 133 0.77 8.44 18.33
N ARG A 134 0.68 8.54 17.01
CA ARG A 134 1.20 9.68 16.25
C ARG A 134 0.37 9.94 15.00
N THR A 135 0.26 11.21 14.65
CA THR A 135 -0.32 11.67 13.40
C THR A 135 0.69 12.51 12.64
N LEU A 136 0.90 12.18 11.37
CA LEU A 136 1.72 12.93 10.43
C LEU A 136 0.79 13.53 9.37
N LEU A 137 0.83 14.86 9.19
CA LEU A 137 0.05 15.55 8.17
C LEU A 137 0.86 15.63 6.87
N ALA A 138 0.32 15.08 5.80
CA ALA A 138 0.92 15.12 4.47
C ALA A 138 0.38 16.31 3.65
N PRO A 139 1.16 16.85 2.70
CA PRO A 139 0.68 17.93 1.82
C PRO A 139 -0.36 17.44 0.81
N HIS A 140 -0.28 16.16 0.40
CA HIS A 140 -1.08 15.55 -0.66
C HIS A 140 -1.91 14.36 -0.15
N GLY A 141 -2.93 13.95 -0.90
CA GLY A 141 -3.66 12.71 -0.66
C GLY A 141 -2.77 11.48 -0.90
N ILE A 142 -2.90 10.44 -0.07
CA ILE A 142 -1.99 9.29 -0.05
C ILE A 142 -2.68 8.09 -0.69
N CYS A 143 -2.09 7.56 -1.77
CA CYS A 143 -2.58 6.43 -2.55
C CYS A 143 -1.76 5.14 -2.36
N GLY A 144 -0.52 5.24 -1.87
CA GLY A 144 0.36 4.12 -1.60
C GLY A 144 1.37 4.47 -0.51
N GLN A 145 1.87 3.48 0.24
CA GLN A 145 2.92 3.72 1.23
C GLN A 145 3.78 2.47 1.47
N VAL A 146 5.07 2.70 1.74
CA VAL A 146 6.01 1.68 2.15
C VAL A 146 7.16 2.29 2.94
N PHE A 147 7.69 1.56 3.94
CA PHE A 147 8.90 1.93 4.65
C PHE A 147 10.13 1.33 3.99
N VAL A 148 11.17 2.14 3.80
CA VAL A 148 12.48 1.72 3.26
C VAL A 148 13.57 2.40 4.08
N GLY A 149 14.37 1.62 4.80
CA GLY A 149 15.50 2.16 5.59
C GLY A 149 15.08 3.17 6.67
N GLY A 150 13.90 3.01 7.26
CA GLY A 150 13.35 3.92 8.27
C GLY A 150 12.65 5.17 7.69
N LEU A 151 12.75 5.41 6.40
CA LEU A 151 12.04 6.48 5.70
C LEU A 151 10.70 5.97 5.18
N LEU A 152 9.70 6.82 5.19
CA LEU A 152 8.38 6.55 4.63
C LEU A 152 8.30 7.09 3.20
N TYR A 153 8.03 6.21 2.25
CA TYR A 153 7.77 6.55 0.86
C TYR A 153 6.28 6.43 0.58
N LEU A 154 5.75 7.40 -0.13
CA LEU A 154 4.32 7.55 -0.43
C LEU A 154 4.11 7.69 -1.93
N VAL A 155 3.04 7.13 -2.45
CA VAL A 155 2.41 7.58 -3.69
C VAL A 155 1.37 8.61 -3.32
N THR A 156 1.51 9.82 -3.84
CA THR A 156 0.66 10.95 -3.50
C THR A 156 0.07 11.62 -4.73
N THR A 157 -1.09 12.26 -4.57
CA THR A 157 -1.74 13.09 -5.58
C THR A 157 -2.67 14.10 -4.91
N ASP A 158 -2.95 15.21 -5.56
CA ASP A 158 -4.01 16.13 -5.13
C ASP A 158 -5.36 15.80 -5.76
N ASP A 159 -5.36 15.12 -6.92
CA ASP A 159 -6.58 14.75 -7.63
C ASP A 159 -6.43 13.37 -8.27
N GLU A 160 -7.27 12.43 -7.83
CA GLU A 160 -7.28 11.06 -8.34
C GLU A 160 -7.76 10.93 -9.79
N ALA A 161 -8.38 11.95 -10.35
CA ALA A 161 -8.83 11.96 -11.73
C ALA A 161 -7.73 12.32 -12.74
N THR A 162 -6.58 12.80 -12.24
CA THR A 162 -5.44 13.20 -13.07
C THR A 162 -4.41 12.09 -13.23
N THR A 163 -3.34 12.39 -13.97
CA THR A 163 -2.13 11.58 -14.07
C THR A 163 -0.96 12.18 -13.29
N ASP A 164 -1.23 13.16 -12.42
CA ASP A 164 -0.22 13.83 -11.62
C ASP A 164 -0.10 13.15 -10.25
N TYR A 165 0.76 12.16 -10.22
CA TYR A 165 1.12 11.42 -9.03
C TYR A 165 2.62 11.56 -8.77
N TRP A 166 3.00 11.51 -7.49
CA TRP A 166 4.39 11.64 -7.07
C TRP A 166 4.81 10.50 -6.17
N LEU A 167 6.07 10.13 -6.25
CA LEU A 167 6.76 9.43 -5.19
C LEU A 167 7.29 10.47 -4.22
N THR A 168 6.67 10.55 -3.06
CA THR A 168 7.01 11.49 -2.00
C THR A 168 7.73 10.75 -0.87
N ARG A 169 8.75 11.35 -0.28
CA ARG A 169 9.51 10.76 0.83
C ARG A 169 9.43 11.67 2.06
N VAL A 170 9.42 11.05 3.23
CA VAL A 170 9.51 11.76 4.52
C VAL A 170 10.27 10.89 5.53
N ASP A 171 11.06 11.54 6.40
CA ASP A 171 11.51 10.94 7.66
C ASP A 171 10.43 11.17 8.71
N PRO A 172 9.64 10.14 9.08
CA PRO A 172 8.57 10.32 10.05
C PRO A 172 9.08 10.58 11.46
N ASN A 173 10.37 10.31 11.75
CA ASN A 173 10.98 10.48 13.07
C ASN A 173 11.74 11.81 13.23
N ALA A 174 11.85 12.58 12.15
CA ALA A 174 12.45 13.91 12.23
C ALA A 174 11.67 14.82 13.21
N ALA A 175 12.37 15.73 13.88
CA ALA A 175 11.75 16.71 14.78
C ALA A 175 10.74 17.61 14.04
N LYS A 176 10.99 17.88 12.75
CA LYS A 176 10.10 18.58 11.84
C LYS A 176 10.07 17.80 10.51
N PRO A 177 9.15 16.85 10.35
CA PRO A 177 9.07 16.07 9.12
C PRO A 177 8.87 16.97 7.89
N GLN A 178 9.73 16.76 6.88
CA GLN A 178 9.64 17.43 5.60
C GLN A 178 9.28 16.39 4.54
N PHE A 179 8.34 16.74 3.66
CA PHE A 179 7.91 15.91 2.56
C PHE A 179 8.63 16.37 1.28
N ASP A 180 9.37 15.46 0.66
CA ASP A 180 10.10 15.68 -0.57
C ASP A 180 9.42 14.93 -1.72
N ASP A 181 8.85 15.63 -2.69
CA ASP A 181 8.37 15.03 -3.94
C ASP A 181 9.60 14.76 -4.82
N LEU A 182 9.93 13.46 -4.94
CA LEU A 182 11.19 13.04 -5.57
C LEU A 182 11.09 12.91 -7.08
N ILE A 183 9.97 12.33 -7.57
CA ILE A 183 9.81 11.95 -8.97
C ILE A 183 8.32 11.82 -9.30
N ARG A 184 7.94 12.11 -10.54
CA ARG A 184 6.55 12.00 -11.00
C ARG A 184 6.24 10.57 -11.46
N ILE A 185 5.05 10.08 -11.13
CA ILE A 185 4.44 8.86 -11.64
C ILE A 185 3.35 9.29 -12.63
N PRO A 186 3.56 9.17 -13.97
CA PRO A 186 2.69 9.80 -14.97
C PRO A 186 1.42 8.99 -15.26
N PHE A 187 0.83 8.39 -14.24
CA PHE A 187 -0.44 7.63 -14.32
C PHE A 187 -1.08 7.47 -12.93
N GLY A 188 -2.36 7.11 -12.91
CA GLY A 188 -3.11 6.88 -11.68
C GLY A 188 -2.61 5.67 -10.90
N ALA A 189 -1.74 5.89 -9.91
CA ALA A 189 -1.13 4.87 -9.05
C ALA A 189 -1.87 4.72 -7.72
N ARG A 190 -2.05 3.47 -7.22
CA ARG A 190 -2.89 3.19 -6.03
C ARG A 190 -2.21 2.39 -4.94
N ALA A 191 -0.97 2.02 -5.11
CA ALA A 191 -0.22 1.21 -4.16
C ALA A 191 1.27 1.49 -4.25
N LEU A 192 2.02 1.05 -3.25
CA LEU A 192 3.48 1.08 -3.26
C LEU A 192 4.03 -0.10 -2.47
N ALA A 193 5.00 -0.80 -3.05
CA ALA A 193 5.83 -1.79 -2.38
C ALA A 193 7.30 -1.62 -2.80
N PHE A 194 8.22 -2.17 -2.04
CA PHE A 194 9.65 -2.13 -2.33
C PHE A 194 10.27 -3.51 -2.10
N ASP A 195 10.98 -4.05 -3.11
CA ASP A 195 11.54 -5.39 -3.07
C ASP A 195 13.03 -5.45 -2.64
N GLY A 196 13.57 -4.34 -2.16
CA GLY A 196 14.97 -4.19 -1.80
C GLY A 196 15.81 -3.55 -2.92
N THR A 197 15.33 -3.54 -4.16
CA THR A 197 16.04 -3.01 -5.32
C THR A 197 15.22 -2.02 -6.15
N ARG A 198 13.91 -2.19 -6.21
CA ARG A 198 12.98 -1.37 -7.00
C ARG A 198 11.66 -1.19 -6.29
N PHE A 199 10.99 -0.11 -6.64
CA PHE A 199 9.61 0.11 -6.24
C PHE A 199 8.65 -0.60 -7.19
N TRP A 200 7.51 -1.01 -6.63
CA TRP A 200 6.36 -1.56 -7.33
C TRP A 200 5.15 -0.69 -7.05
N THR A 201 4.44 -0.32 -8.10
CA THR A 201 3.14 0.36 -8.02
C THR A 201 2.18 -0.27 -9.03
N ASN A 202 0.94 0.18 -9.06
CA ASN A 202 -0.04 -0.28 -10.04
C ASN A 202 -0.60 0.87 -10.86
N HIS A 203 -1.02 0.57 -12.08
CA HIS A 203 -1.92 1.38 -12.88
C HIS A 203 -3.29 0.69 -12.87
N ARG A 204 -4.11 1.01 -11.84
CA ARG A 204 -5.35 0.29 -11.56
C ARG A 204 -6.30 0.23 -12.76
N GLU A 205 -6.50 1.36 -13.44
CA GLU A 205 -7.46 1.47 -14.54
C GLU A 205 -7.03 0.67 -15.80
N GLN A 206 -5.73 0.45 -15.96
CA GLN A 206 -5.17 -0.33 -17.06
C GLN A 206 -4.90 -1.79 -16.67
N ASN A 207 -5.20 -2.20 -15.44
CA ASN A 207 -4.91 -3.53 -14.91
C ASN A 207 -3.44 -3.91 -15.07
N GLN A 208 -2.53 -3.02 -14.65
CA GLN A 208 -1.09 -3.20 -14.77
C GLN A 208 -0.39 -3.04 -13.43
N ILE A 209 0.69 -3.77 -13.27
CA ILE A 209 1.67 -3.59 -12.21
C ILE A 209 2.96 -3.07 -12.84
N VAL A 210 3.50 -2.01 -12.26
CA VAL A 210 4.68 -1.30 -12.79
C VAL A 210 5.78 -1.35 -11.75
N SER A 211 6.99 -1.76 -12.16
CA SER A 211 8.18 -1.57 -11.34
C SER A 211 9.05 -0.46 -11.89
N PHE A 212 9.71 0.28 -11.01
CA PHE A 212 10.58 1.39 -11.38
C PHE A 212 11.78 1.52 -10.45
N ALA A 213 12.84 2.13 -10.97
CA ALA A 213 14.06 2.35 -10.23
C ALA A 213 13.85 3.37 -9.09
N PRO A 214 14.52 3.19 -7.93
CA PRO A 214 14.61 4.25 -6.94
C PRO A 214 15.13 5.54 -7.57
N PRO A 215 14.63 6.71 -7.16
CA PRO A 215 15.19 7.98 -7.59
C PRO A 215 16.64 8.11 -7.11
N ALA A 216 17.48 8.71 -7.94
CA ALA A 216 18.90 8.93 -7.67
C ALA A 216 19.10 9.96 -6.53
#